data_fd028ab8c465f5add31aae1f4f49d540
#
_entry.id   fd028ab8c465f5add31aae1f4f49d540
#
_cell.length_a   1.000
_cell.length_b   1.000
_cell.length_c   1.000
_cell.angle_alpha   90.00
_cell.angle_beta   90.00
_cell.angle_gamma   90.00
#
_symmetry.space_group_name_H-M   'P 1'
#
loop_
_entity.id
_entity.type
_entity.pdbx_description
1 polymer ?
#
loop_
_entity_poly.entity_id
_entity_poly.type
_entity_poly.pdbx_seq_one_letter_code
_entity_poly.pdbx_strand_id
1 'polypeptide(L)'
;MYIDCTAVKGENTSFSCGINIVSDTTTKITKLNNSDFSPFPLSGVDENGDYYGYSIIFRILGAPTADAKVLVEHVITANTDIETEGQITDSANGQFTFVISKEDTDVLGLGKFPIQICLVDENTLENVYTLTLGGERDEFSKVQIVQV
;
A
#
# COMPACT_ATOMS: atom_id res chain seq x y z
N MET A 1 -5.36 4.85 -9.36
CA MET A 1 -4.46 5.43 -8.34
C MET A 1 -3.02 5.10 -8.70
N TYR A 2 -2.15 6.10 -8.66
CA TYR A 2 -0.80 5.98 -9.20
C TYR A 2 0.23 6.42 -8.16
N ILE A 3 1.22 5.58 -7.93
CA ILE A 3 2.35 5.88 -7.06
C ILE A 3 3.64 5.70 -7.85
N ASP A 4 4.52 6.70 -7.75
CA ASP A 4 5.85 6.66 -8.36
C ASP A 4 6.86 7.05 -7.28
N CYS A 5 7.69 6.11 -6.87
CA CYS A 5 8.64 6.34 -5.80
C CYS A 5 10.03 5.81 -6.14
N THR A 6 11.01 6.29 -5.40
CA THR A 6 12.42 5.92 -5.60
C THR A 6 13.00 5.44 -4.28
N ALA A 7 13.70 4.32 -4.31
CA ALA A 7 14.43 3.78 -3.17
C ALA A 7 15.89 3.58 -3.54
N VAL A 8 16.79 3.68 -2.55
CA VAL A 8 18.23 3.53 -2.75
C VAL A 8 18.65 2.13 -2.32
N LYS A 9 19.38 1.46 -3.20
CA LYS A 9 19.92 0.14 -2.89
C LYS A 9 20.80 0.19 -1.64
N GLY A 10 20.57 -0.74 -0.73
CA GLY A 10 21.32 -0.84 0.52
C GLY A 10 20.78 0.02 1.66
N GLU A 11 19.67 0.71 1.46
CA GLU A 11 19.03 1.55 2.48
C GLU A 11 17.57 1.15 2.72
N ASN A 12 17.08 1.43 3.91
CA ASN A 12 15.65 1.35 4.21
C ASN A 12 15.01 2.69 3.81
N THR A 13 14.04 2.65 2.92
CA THR A 13 13.30 3.85 2.50
C THR A 13 11.84 3.72 2.89
N SER A 14 11.35 4.67 3.68
CA SER A 14 9.97 4.70 4.18
C SER A 14 9.14 5.73 3.41
N PHE A 15 7.90 5.36 3.12
CA PHE A 15 6.93 6.21 2.44
C PHE A 15 5.66 6.30 3.27
N SER A 16 5.12 7.52 3.41
CA SER A 16 3.89 7.77 4.16
C SER A 16 2.73 7.96 3.20
N CYS A 17 1.62 7.29 3.48
CA CYS A 17 0.43 7.31 2.63
C CYS A 17 -0.83 7.50 3.47
N GLY A 18 -1.86 8.07 2.83
CA GLY A 18 -3.21 8.13 3.37
C GLY A 18 -4.22 7.62 2.37
N ILE A 19 -5.23 6.91 2.85
CA ILE A 19 -6.32 6.39 2.02
C ILE A 19 -7.54 7.27 2.24
N ASN A 20 -8.17 7.71 1.15
CA ASN A 20 -9.31 8.61 1.20
C ASN A 20 -10.50 8.07 0.41
N ILE A 21 -11.70 8.44 0.87
CA ILE A 21 -12.96 8.15 0.20
C ILE A 21 -13.20 9.23 -0.85
N VAL A 22 -13.50 8.83 -2.07
CA VAL A 22 -13.74 9.75 -3.19
C VAL A 22 -15.22 10.13 -3.33
N SER A 23 -16.13 9.29 -2.86
CA SER A 23 -17.57 9.53 -3.00
C SER A 23 -18.32 9.01 -1.78
N ASP A 24 -19.26 9.82 -1.29
CA ASP A 24 -20.13 9.48 -0.17
C ASP A 24 -21.11 8.34 -0.49
N THR A 25 -21.36 8.06 -1.76
CA THR A 25 -22.34 7.06 -2.20
C THR A 25 -21.70 5.72 -2.52
N THR A 26 -20.41 5.67 -2.70
CA THR A 26 -19.66 4.45 -2.97
C THR A 26 -18.35 4.51 -2.20
N THR A 27 -18.07 3.52 -1.40
CA THR A 27 -16.78 3.35 -0.73
C THR A 27 -15.68 3.06 -1.75
N LYS A 28 -15.48 3.96 -2.71
CA LYS A 28 -14.38 3.84 -3.65
C LYS A 28 -13.17 4.60 -3.14
N ILE A 29 -12.15 3.85 -2.83
CA ILE A 29 -10.84 4.37 -2.48
C ILE A 29 -10.09 4.62 -3.79
N THR A 30 -9.80 5.86 -4.10
CA THR A 30 -9.16 6.19 -5.37
C THR A 30 -7.90 7.03 -5.26
N LYS A 31 -7.59 7.61 -4.10
CA LYS A 31 -6.41 8.45 -3.96
C LYS A 31 -5.71 8.27 -2.63
N LEU A 32 -4.39 8.27 -2.68
CA LEU A 32 -3.52 8.38 -1.52
C LEU A 32 -3.12 9.85 -1.30
N ASN A 33 -2.98 10.25 -0.04
CA ASN A 33 -2.47 11.57 0.37
C ASN A 33 -3.24 12.77 -0.19
N ASN A 34 -4.55 12.64 -0.37
CA ASN A 34 -5.36 13.76 -0.85
C ASN A 34 -6.20 14.35 0.28
N SER A 35 -5.88 15.60 0.69
CA SER A 35 -6.56 16.30 1.77
C SER A 35 -7.96 16.80 1.41
N ASP A 36 -8.34 16.78 0.13
CA ASP A 36 -9.65 17.24 -0.34
C ASP A 36 -10.76 16.23 -0.10
N PHE A 37 -10.43 15.00 0.26
CA PHE A 37 -11.38 13.94 0.49
C PHE A 37 -11.35 13.46 1.94
N SER A 38 -12.48 12.92 2.39
CA SER A 38 -12.57 12.34 3.73
C SER A 38 -11.66 11.12 3.86
N PRO A 39 -10.97 10.96 4.99
CA PRO A 39 -10.15 9.77 5.21
C PRO A 39 -11.00 8.50 5.26
N PHE A 40 -10.40 7.39 4.84
CA PHE A 40 -11.01 6.07 4.95
C PHE A 40 -10.50 5.39 6.23
N PRO A 41 -11.36 5.19 7.25
CA PRO A 41 -10.92 4.52 8.47
C PRO A 41 -10.54 3.06 8.22
N LEU A 42 -9.37 2.67 8.71
CA LEU A 42 -8.88 1.28 8.58
C LEU A 42 -9.39 0.36 9.67
N SER A 43 -9.98 0.90 10.72
CA SER A 43 -10.64 0.12 11.76
C SER A 43 -11.71 0.97 12.46
N GLY A 44 -12.66 0.32 13.06
CA GLY A 44 -13.74 0.99 13.79
C GLY A 44 -14.88 0.05 14.09
N VAL A 45 -16.04 0.65 14.36
CA VAL A 45 -17.30 -0.04 14.63
C VAL A 45 -18.29 0.40 13.57
N ASP A 46 -18.96 -0.54 12.94
CA ASP A 46 -19.96 -0.26 11.92
C ASP A 46 -21.32 0.18 12.50
N GLU A 47 -22.29 0.40 11.64
CA GLU A 47 -23.65 0.82 12.03
C GLU A 47 -24.35 -0.17 12.96
N ASN A 48 -23.97 -1.44 12.89
CA ASN A 48 -24.55 -2.51 13.70
C ASN A 48 -23.81 -2.72 15.03
N GLY A 49 -22.77 -1.94 15.30
CA GLY A 49 -21.95 -2.11 16.48
C GLY A 49 -20.87 -3.18 16.36
N ASP A 50 -20.66 -3.73 15.17
CA ASP A 50 -19.64 -4.75 14.93
C ASP A 50 -18.30 -4.12 14.57
N TYR A 51 -17.22 -4.67 15.13
CA TYR A 51 -15.88 -4.25 14.81
C TYR A 51 -15.49 -4.64 13.39
N TYR A 52 -14.86 -3.73 12.68
CA TYR A 52 -14.18 -4.01 11.41
C TYR A 52 -12.74 -3.55 11.46
N GLY A 53 -11.88 -4.19 10.67
CA GLY A 53 -10.48 -3.84 10.56
C GLY A 53 -9.89 -4.31 9.25
N TYR A 54 -8.93 -3.54 8.74
CA TYR A 54 -8.21 -3.85 7.52
C TYR A 54 -6.71 -3.86 7.80
N SER A 55 -6.03 -4.83 7.17
CA SER A 55 -4.58 -4.81 7.01
C SER A 55 -4.24 -4.31 5.61
N ILE A 56 -3.01 -3.91 5.43
CA ILE A 56 -2.50 -3.50 4.12
C ILE A 56 -1.46 -4.50 3.67
N ILE A 57 -1.57 -4.98 2.44
CA ILE A 57 -0.53 -5.81 1.83
C ILE A 57 0.15 -4.96 0.77
N PHE A 58 1.44 -4.77 0.96
CA PHE A 58 2.32 -4.11 0.00
C PHE A 58 3.13 -5.17 -0.73
N ARG A 59 3.07 -5.14 -2.07
CA ARG A 59 3.79 -6.09 -2.91
C ARG A 59 4.59 -5.36 -3.97
N ILE A 60 5.75 -5.92 -4.29
CA ILE A 60 6.53 -5.55 -5.46
C ILE A 60 6.49 -6.74 -6.42
N LEU A 61 6.09 -6.46 -7.65
CA LEU A 61 5.81 -7.48 -8.65
C LEU A 61 6.89 -7.53 -9.73
N GLY A 62 7.00 -8.68 -10.41
CA GLY A 62 7.91 -8.85 -11.54
C GLY A 62 7.39 -8.27 -12.85
N ALA A 63 6.09 -7.98 -12.95
CA ALA A 63 5.46 -7.41 -14.13
C ALA A 63 4.17 -6.67 -13.73
N PRO A 64 3.67 -5.69 -14.53
CA PRO A 64 2.48 -4.92 -14.19
C PRO A 64 1.17 -5.65 -14.52
N THR A 65 1.05 -6.91 -14.14
CA THR A 65 -0.13 -7.74 -14.35
C THR A 65 -0.59 -8.37 -13.05
N ALA A 66 -1.89 -8.67 -12.95
CA ALA A 66 -2.48 -9.20 -11.73
C ALA A 66 -1.94 -10.59 -11.33
N ASP A 67 -1.49 -11.37 -12.30
CA ASP A 67 -0.93 -12.72 -12.12
C ASP A 67 0.60 -12.74 -12.07
N ALA A 68 1.24 -11.58 -12.01
CA ALA A 68 2.68 -11.47 -11.97
C ALA A 68 3.26 -12.11 -10.69
N LYS A 69 4.49 -12.59 -10.81
CA LYS A 69 5.22 -13.11 -9.66
C LYS A 69 5.43 -12.02 -8.61
N VAL A 70 5.12 -12.33 -7.36
CA VAL A 70 5.40 -11.46 -6.22
C VAL A 70 6.87 -11.62 -5.84
N LEU A 71 7.63 -10.53 -5.91
CA LEU A 71 9.06 -10.51 -5.56
C LEU A 71 9.28 -10.15 -4.10
N VAL A 72 8.48 -9.21 -3.57
CA VAL A 72 8.53 -8.75 -2.18
C VAL A 72 7.10 -8.59 -1.68
N GLU A 73 6.83 -9.01 -0.45
CA GLU A 73 5.54 -8.81 0.20
C GLU A 73 5.73 -8.41 1.65
N HIS A 74 5.04 -7.35 2.06
CA HIS A 74 4.93 -6.93 3.46
C HIS A 74 3.48 -6.83 3.86
N VAL A 75 3.10 -7.48 4.96
CA VAL A 75 1.79 -7.31 5.57
C VAL A 75 1.91 -6.22 6.63
N ILE A 76 1.17 -5.14 6.45
CA ILE A 76 1.27 -3.93 7.27
C ILE A 76 0.06 -3.86 8.18
N THR A 77 0.31 -3.81 9.47
CA THR A 77 -0.68 -3.65 10.54
C THR A 77 -0.26 -2.53 11.48
N ALA A 78 -1.04 -2.29 12.53
CA ALA A 78 -0.67 -1.33 13.57
C ALA A 78 0.53 -1.77 14.41
N ASN A 79 0.91 -3.05 14.33
CA ASN A 79 1.95 -3.66 15.16
C ASN A 79 3.19 -4.13 14.39
N THR A 80 3.23 -3.94 13.09
CA THR A 80 4.38 -4.32 12.27
C THR A 80 5.55 -3.35 12.46
N ASP A 81 6.75 -3.78 12.11
CA ASP A 81 7.97 -2.98 12.26
C ASP A 81 7.95 -1.79 11.30
N ILE A 82 7.90 -0.59 11.84
CA ILE A 82 7.85 0.64 11.06
C ILE A 82 9.13 0.92 10.28
N GLU A 83 10.25 0.32 10.67
CA GLU A 83 11.54 0.56 10.02
C GLU A 83 11.81 -0.36 8.85
N THR A 84 11.26 -1.57 8.87
CA THR A 84 11.57 -2.61 7.87
C THR A 84 10.38 -3.06 7.03
N GLU A 85 9.15 -2.88 7.51
CA GLU A 85 7.95 -3.33 6.81
C GLU A 85 6.98 -2.18 6.52
N GLY A 86 6.80 -1.31 7.48
CA GLY A 86 5.79 -0.28 7.52
C GLY A 86 4.78 -0.52 8.63
N GLN A 87 3.92 0.45 8.86
CA GLN A 87 2.96 0.39 9.98
C GLN A 87 1.74 1.23 9.67
N ILE A 88 0.57 0.80 10.13
CA ILE A 88 -0.61 1.66 10.18
C ILE A 88 -0.38 2.64 11.32
N THR A 89 -0.20 3.93 10.99
CA THR A 89 0.19 4.97 11.94
C THR A 89 -1.00 5.73 12.52
N ASP A 90 -2.08 5.86 11.74
CA ASP A 90 -3.33 6.48 12.18
C ASP A 90 -4.50 5.78 11.49
N SER A 91 -5.01 4.75 12.14
CA SER A 91 -6.09 3.92 11.61
C SER A 91 -7.38 4.71 11.35
N ALA A 92 -7.74 5.63 12.22
CA ALA A 92 -8.96 6.43 12.10
C ALA A 92 -8.94 7.33 10.86
N ASN A 93 -7.77 7.76 10.45
CA ASN A 93 -7.57 8.65 9.29
C ASN A 93 -6.97 7.92 8.07
N GLY A 94 -6.91 6.61 8.10
CA GLY A 94 -6.44 5.82 6.97
C GLY A 94 -4.96 6.00 6.65
N GLN A 95 -4.14 6.36 7.63
CA GLN A 95 -2.73 6.66 7.40
C GLN A 95 -1.85 5.47 7.73
N PHE A 96 -0.90 5.22 6.85
CA PHE A 96 0.06 4.15 7.02
C PHE A 96 1.39 4.50 6.35
N THR A 97 2.42 3.74 6.70
CA THR A 97 3.71 3.77 5.99
C THR A 97 3.98 2.43 5.36
N PHE A 98 4.72 2.42 4.27
CA PHE A 98 5.34 1.21 3.76
C PHE A 98 6.83 1.44 3.57
N VAL A 99 7.60 0.37 3.70
CA VAL A 99 9.05 0.45 3.64
C VAL A 99 9.57 -0.48 2.56
N ILE A 100 10.50 0.02 1.77
CA ILE A 100 11.33 -0.80 0.92
C ILE A 100 12.65 -0.93 1.68
N SER A 101 12.88 -2.11 2.23
CA SER A 101 14.00 -2.35 3.13
C SER A 101 15.29 -2.59 2.34
N LYS A 102 16.41 -2.53 3.06
CA LYS A 102 17.71 -2.91 2.51
C LYS A 102 17.67 -4.31 1.90
N GLU A 103 17.06 -5.27 2.60
CA GLU A 103 16.92 -6.64 2.13
C GLU A 103 16.07 -6.73 0.87
N ASP A 104 15.00 -5.94 0.78
CA ASP A 104 14.16 -5.87 -0.42
C ASP A 104 14.97 -5.38 -1.62
N THR A 105 15.81 -4.38 -1.44
CA THR A 105 16.65 -3.85 -2.53
C THR A 105 17.68 -4.88 -3.00
N ASP A 106 18.16 -5.74 -2.10
CA ASP A 106 19.07 -6.83 -2.47
C ASP A 106 18.38 -7.89 -3.31
N VAL A 107 17.11 -8.21 -3.00
CA VAL A 107 16.29 -9.15 -3.79
C VAL A 107 15.98 -8.60 -5.17
N LEU A 108 15.62 -7.30 -5.24
CA LEU A 108 15.16 -6.67 -6.48
C LEU A 108 16.30 -6.30 -7.43
N GLY A 109 17.40 -5.80 -6.89
CA GLY A 109 18.45 -5.16 -7.69
C GLY A 109 18.02 -3.80 -8.23
N LEU A 110 18.81 -3.24 -9.14
CA LEU A 110 18.54 -1.94 -9.76
C LEU A 110 17.44 -2.09 -10.82
N GLY A 111 16.60 -1.07 -10.97
CA GLY A 111 15.58 -1.03 -12.00
C GLY A 111 14.25 -0.50 -11.51
N LYS A 112 13.23 -0.67 -12.33
CA LYS A 112 11.85 -0.26 -12.06
C LYS A 112 10.98 -1.49 -11.88
N PHE A 113 10.17 -1.48 -10.83
CA PHE A 113 9.31 -2.60 -10.48
C PHE A 113 7.90 -2.12 -10.16
N PRO A 114 6.86 -2.79 -10.66
CA PRO A 114 5.48 -2.49 -10.30
C PRO A 114 5.24 -2.71 -8.81
N ILE A 115 4.42 -1.85 -8.21
CA ILE A 115 3.95 -2.03 -6.84
C ILE A 115 2.45 -2.22 -6.80
N GLN A 116 2.01 -3.02 -5.86
CA GLN A 116 0.61 -3.29 -5.58
C GLN A 116 0.34 -3.05 -4.10
N ILE A 117 -0.68 -2.26 -3.80
CA ILE A 117 -1.16 -2.05 -2.44
C ILE A 117 -2.60 -2.53 -2.38
N CYS A 118 -2.88 -3.45 -1.46
CA CYS A 118 -4.19 -4.04 -1.27
C CYS A 118 -4.69 -3.79 0.15
N LEU A 119 -6.00 -3.57 0.28
CA LEU A 119 -6.70 -3.65 1.56
C LEU A 119 -7.26 -5.05 1.74
N VAL A 120 -6.98 -5.65 2.87
CA VAL A 120 -7.42 -6.99 3.24
C VAL A 120 -8.27 -6.90 4.50
N ASP A 121 -9.46 -7.52 4.47
CA ASP A 121 -10.30 -7.65 5.65
C ASP A 121 -9.63 -8.57 6.67
N GLU A 122 -9.45 -8.10 7.90
CA GLU A 122 -8.79 -8.88 8.95
C GLU A 122 -9.56 -10.14 9.35
N ASN A 123 -10.89 -10.13 9.21
CA ASN A 123 -11.73 -11.25 9.61
C ASN A 123 -11.80 -12.35 8.55
N THR A 124 -11.91 -11.97 7.28
CA THR A 124 -12.06 -12.93 6.19
C THR A 124 -10.75 -13.23 5.47
N LEU A 125 -9.73 -12.39 5.65
CA LEU A 125 -8.44 -12.43 4.95
C LEU A 125 -8.59 -12.29 3.43
N GLU A 126 -9.72 -11.75 2.97
CA GLU A 126 -9.99 -11.49 1.56
C GLU A 126 -9.50 -10.10 1.15
N ASN A 127 -8.97 -10.00 -0.06
CA ASN A 127 -8.63 -8.74 -0.68
C ASN A 127 -9.91 -7.99 -1.04
N VAL A 128 -10.14 -6.86 -0.36
CA VAL A 128 -11.32 -6.03 -0.58
C VAL A 128 -11.07 -5.03 -1.71
N TYR A 129 -9.88 -4.42 -1.74
CA TYR A 129 -9.50 -3.43 -2.73
C TYR A 129 -8.05 -3.57 -3.14
N THR A 130 -7.80 -3.43 -4.44
CA THR A 130 -6.46 -3.24 -4.99
C THR A 130 -6.32 -1.78 -5.37
N LEU A 131 -5.43 -1.06 -4.69
CA LEU A 131 -5.36 0.40 -4.77
C LEU A 131 -4.47 0.92 -5.90
N THR A 132 -3.46 0.15 -6.32
CA THR A 132 -2.38 0.65 -7.17
C THR A 132 -2.11 -0.16 -8.42
N LEU A 133 -2.82 -1.25 -8.64
CA LEU A 133 -2.62 -2.08 -9.81
C LEU A 133 -3.46 -1.54 -10.98
N GLY A 134 -2.84 -1.41 -12.15
CA GLY A 134 -3.55 -1.04 -13.36
C GLY A 134 -3.84 0.45 -13.49
N GLY A 135 -2.80 1.25 -13.59
CA GLY A 135 -2.92 2.66 -13.97
C GLY A 135 -3.55 2.80 -15.36
N GLU A 136 -4.17 3.94 -15.62
CA GLU A 136 -4.70 4.27 -16.93
C GLU A 136 -3.57 4.44 -17.95
N ARG A 137 -3.82 4.13 -19.21
CA ARG A 137 -2.92 4.39 -20.36
C ARG A 137 -1.53 3.74 -20.22
N ASP A 138 -1.50 2.47 -19.86
CA ASP A 138 -0.25 1.71 -19.72
C ASP A 138 0.66 2.19 -18.58
N GLU A 139 0.20 3.13 -17.77
CA GLU A 139 0.90 3.53 -16.56
C GLU A 139 0.61 2.55 -15.42
N PHE A 140 1.60 2.28 -14.61
CA PHE A 140 1.45 1.48 -13.40
C PHE A 140 2.22 2.11 -12.25
N SER A 141 1.74 1.90 -11.04
CA SER A 141 2.48 2.31 -9.85
C SER A 141 3.78 1.53 -9.76
N LYS A 142 4.86 2.22 -9.46
CA LYS A 142 6.20 1.63 -9.50
C LYS A 142 7.13 2.20 -8.46
N VAL A 143 8.14 1.41 -8.13
CA VAL A 143 9.33 1.86 -7.44
C VAL A 143 10.52 1.75 -8.38
N GLN A 144 11.39 2.74 -8.34
CA GLN A 144 12.70 2.69 -9.00
C GLN A 144 13.76 2.47 -7.93
N ILE A 145 14.55 1.41 -8.08
CA ILE A 145 15.71 1.16 -7.21
C ILE A 145 16.93 1.73 -7.90
N VAL A 146 17.57 2.67 -7.24
CA VAL A 146 18.74 3.38 -7.75
C VAL A 146 19.95 3.13 -6.86
N GLN A 147 21.12 3.34 -7.42
CA GLN A 147 22.37 3.32 -6.67
C GLN A 147 22.94 4.74 -6.59
N VAL A 148 23.39 5.10 -5.42
CA VAL A 148 24.05 6.41 -5.18
C VAL A 148 25.54 6.25 -5.22
#